data_0fe5bcf88a6fdff75eeff21ce06316ff
#
_entry.id   0fe5bcf88a6fdff75eeff21ce06316ff
#
_cell.length_a   1.000
_cell.length_b   1.000
_cell.length_c   1.000
_cell.angle_alpha   90.00
_cell.angle_beta   90.00
_cell.angle_gamma   90.00
#
_symmetry.space_group_name_H-M   'P 1'
#
loop_
_entity.id
_entity.type
_entity.pdbx_description
1 polymer ?
#
loop_
_entity_poly.entity_id
_entity_poly.type
_entity_poly.pdbx_seq_one_letter_code
_entity_poly.pdbx_strand_id
1 'polypeptide(L)'
;MAVLASRDPNDISFEIYTALLDTGATASWISRKIVERFSLVSVGKKPVVVATEIRQRPAYVFRLGLLGDDQMPTAIPIIFAETIGFVIDQASGFDVLLGMDVLSETDFSMYRDGRWTLKFG
;
A
#
# COMPACT_ATOMS: atom_id res chain seq x y z
N MET A 1 1.29 2.04 8.12
CA MET A 1 1.74 2.12 6.71
C MET A 1 1.93 3.57 6.33
N ALA A 2 3.11 3.91 5.84
CA ALA A 2 3.38 5.23 5.29
C ALA A 2 3.02 5.28 3.82
N VAL A 3 2.45 6.39 3.37
CA VAL A 3 2.14 6.63 1.95
C VAL A 3 2.85 7.89 1.50
N LEU A 4 3.55 7.79 0.38
CA LEU A 4 4.29 8.88 -0.24
C LEU A 4 3.74 9.12 -1.66
N ALA A 5 3.35 10.34 -1.92
CA ALA A 5 2.82 10.73 -3.23
C ALA A 5 3.93 11.16 -4.21
N SER A 6 5.02 11.71 -3.70
CA SER A 6 6.11 12.19 -4.54
C SER A 6 6.85 11.04 -5.22
N ARG A 7 7.17 11.22 -6.50
CA ARG A 7 7.98 10.29 -7.27
C ARG A 7 9.48 10.61 -7.18
N ASP A 8 9.83 11.74 -6.57
CA ASP A 8 11.23 12.09 -6.32
C ASP A 8 11.78 11.20 -5.20
N PRO A 9 12.82 10.38 -5.46
CA PRO A 9 13.36 9.50 -4.44
C PRO A 9 14.00 10.25 -3.26
N ASN A 10 14.32 11.52 -3.43
CA ASN A 10 14.84 12.36 -2.34
C ASN A 10 13.75 12.96 -1.46
N ASP A 11 12.50 12.94 -1.90
CA ASP A 11 11.37 13.42 -1.11
C ASP A 11 10.78 12.24 -0.32
N ILE A 12 11.05 12.23 0.99
CA ILE A 12 10.57 11.20 1.91
C ILE A 12 9.41 11.68 2.77
N SER A 13 8.72 12.74 2.35
CA SER A 13 7.51 13.19 3.04
C SER A 13 6.40 12.15 2.94
N PHE A 14 5.80 11.79 4.07
CA PHE A 14 4.80 10.74 4.14
C PHE A 14 3.71 11.06 5.15
N GLU A 15 2.56 10.38 5.00
CA GLU A 15 1.50 10.32 6.00
C GLU A 15 1.24 8.86 6.36
N ILE A 16 0.73 8.62 7.57
CA ILE A 16 0.50 7.27 8.09
C ILE A 16 -0.97 6.90 7.96
N TYR A 17 -1.23 5.69 7.49
CA TYR A 17 -2.57 5.14 7.31
C TYR A 17 -2.64 3.70 7.82
N THR A 18 -3.85 3.27 8.17
CA THR A 18 -4.12 1.88 8.52
C THR A 18 -4.17 1.02 7.26
N ALA A 19 -3.46 -0.10 7.29
CA ALA A 19 -3.40 -1.03 6.18
C ALA A 19 -3.96 -2.40 6.54
N LEU A 20 -4.61 -3.03 5.58
CA LEU A 20 -4.97 -4.45 5.62
C LEU A 20 -3.96 -5.24 4.79
N LEU A 21 -3.45 -6.33 5.36
CA LEU A 21 -2.59 -7.27 4.64
C LEU A 21 -3.45 -8.28 3.90
N ASP A 22 -3.29 -8.37 2.59
CA ASP A 22 -4.08 -9.28 1.75
C ASP A 22 -3.18 -10.08 0.82
N THR A 23 -2.88 -11.31 1.20
CA THR A 23 -2.06 -12.22 0.41
C THR A 23 -2.78 -12.72 -0.84
N GLY A 24 -4.09 -12.53 -0.92
CA GLY A 24 -4.88 -12.86 -2.10
C GLY A 24 -4.92 -11.77 -3.16
N ALA A 25 -4.41 -10.58 -2.86
CA ALA A 25 -4.35 -9.47 -3.81
C ALA A 25 -2.97 -9.42 -4.48
N THR A 26 -2.93 -9.31 -5.80
CA THR A 26 -1.67 -9.18 -6.55
C THR A 26 -1.15 -7.74 -6.56
N ALA A 27 -2.05 -6.77 -6.46
CA ALA A 27 -1.73 -5.35 -6.44
C ALA A 27 -2.22 -4.71 -5.15
N SER A 28 -1.57 -3.61 -4.75
CA SER A 28 -2.00 -2.81 -3.61
C SER A 28 -3.06 -1.80 -4.03
N TRP A 29 -3.89 -1.40 -3.07
CA TRP A 29 -5.02 -0.50 -3.27
C TRP A 29 -5.00 0.59 -2.20
N ILE A 30 -5.44 1.77 -2.57
CA ILE A 30 -5.54 2.91 -1.66
C ILE A 30 -6.97 3.47 -1.64
N SER A 31 -7.34 4.12 -0.55
CA SER A 31 -8.65 4.73 -0.44
C SER A 31 -8.75 5.98 -1.31
N ARG A 32 -9.98 6.36 -1.67
CA ARG A 32 -10.26 7.63 -2.35
C ARG A 32 -9.73 8.82 -1.54
N LYS A 33 -9.77 8.74 -0.23
CA LYS A 33 -9.24 9.74 0.70
C LYS A 33 -7.75 10.03 0.45
N ILE A 34 -6.95 9.00 0.19
CA ILE A 34 -5.53 9.16 -0.13
C ILE A 34 -5.36 9.84 -1.48
N VAL A 35 -6.12 9.41 -2.49
CA VAL A 35 -6.07 10.02 -3.82
C VAL A 35 -6.36 11.52 -3.75
N GLU A 36 -7.38 11.89 -2.99
CA GLU A 36 -7.77 13.29 -2.82
C GLU A 36 -6.75 14.07 -1.98
N ARG A 37 -6.28 13.47 -0.89
CA ARG A 37 -5.32 14.11 0.01
C ARG A 37 -4.04 14.51 -0.68
N PHE A 38 -3.53 13.66 -1.56
CA PHE A 38 -2.28 13.89 -2.29
C PHE A 38 -2.50 14.41 -3.71
N SER A 39 -3.75 14.65 -4.11
CA SER A 39 -4.09 15.09 -5.47
C SER A 39 -3.48 14.19 -6.54
N LEU A 40 -3.56 12.88 -6.33
CA LEU A 40 -3.01 11.92 -7.28
C LEU A 40 -3.79 11.95 -8.59
N VAL A 41 -3.06 11.88 -9.69
CA VAL A 41 -3.63 11.84 -11.03
C VAL A 41 -3.45 10.44 -11.60
N SER A 42 -4.52 9.90 -12.20
CA SER A 42 -4.46 8.57 -12.81
C SER A 42 -3.44 8.53 -13.95
N VAL A 43 -2.65 7.46 -13.98
CA VAL A 43 -1.70 7.18 -15.09
C VAL A 43 -2.35 6.39 -16.21
N GLY A 44 -3.67 6.29 -16.22
CA GLY A 44 -4.45 5.57 -17.21
C GLY A 44 -5.16 4.37 -16.59
N LYS A 45 -6.00 3.71 -17.37
CA LYS A 45 -6.69 2.50 -16.95
C LYS A 45 -5.81 1.28 -17.17
N LYS A 46 -5.84 0.36 -16.21
CA LYS A 46 -5.10 -0.90 -16.27
C LYS A 46 -6.01 -2.06 -15.88
N PRO A 47 -5.74 -3.26 -16.41
CA PRO A 47 -6.53 -4.44 -16.05
C PRO A 47 -6.21 -4.86 -14.60
N VAL A 48 -7.24 -5.23 -13.87
CA VAL A 48 -7.13 -5.78 -12.53
C VAL A 48 -8.21 -6.83 -12.32
N VAL A 49 -7.89 -7.90 -11.60
CA VAL A 49 -8.87 -8.93 -11.25
C VAL A 49 -9.65 -8.45 -10.03
N VAL A 50 -10.98 -8.34 -10.20
CA VAL A 50 -11.92 -8.03 -9.13
C VAL A 50 -12.89 -9.19 -9.02
N ALA A 51 -12.88 -9.88 -7.88
CA ALA A 51 -13.54 -11.17 -7.73
C ALA A 51 -13.01 -12.17 -8.78
N THR A 52 -13.82 -12.60 -9.73
CA THR A 52 -13.40 -13.53 -10.80
C THR A 52 -13.34 -12.85 -12.16
N GLU A 53 -13.52 -11.53 -12.21
CA GLU A 53 -13.58 -10.78 -13.46
C GLU A 53 -12.36 -9.88 -13.63
N ILE A 54 -11.91 -9.72 -14.87
CA ILE A 54 -10.90 -8.71 -15.22
C ILE A 54 -11.61 -7.43 -15.57
N ARG A 55 -11.26 -6.34 -14.89
CA ARG A 55 -11.84 -5.01 -15.13
C ARG A 55 -10.76 -3.99 -15.40
N GLN A 56 -11.09 -3.00 -16.22
CA GLN A 56 -10.22 -1.85 -16.45
C GLN A 56 -10.53 -0.79 -15.38
N ARG A 57 -9.52 -0.43 -14.60
CA ARG A 57 -9.65 0.53 -13.51
C ARG A 57 -8.58 1.62 -13.62
N PRO A 58 -8.90 2.87 -13.23
CA PRO A 58 -7.86 3.90 -13.12
C PRO A 58 -6.76 3.45 -12.17
N ALA A 59 -5.53 3.58 -12.62
CA ALA A 59 -4.35 3.24 -11.83
C ALA A 59 -3.63 4.50 -11.40
N TYR A 60 -2.95 4.43 -10.26
CA TYR A 60 -2.20 5.53 -9.67
C TYR A 60 -0.81 5.05 -9.28
N VAL A 61 0.15 5.95 -9.30
CA VAL A 61 1.52 5.67 -8.85
C VAL A 61 1.73 6.33 -7.50
N PHE A 62 2.23 5.53 -6.56
CA PHE A 62 2.57 6.00 -5.21
C PHE A 62 3.67 5.11 -4.64
N ARG A 63 4.25 5.55 -3.54
CA ARG A 63 5.22 4.73 -2.79
C ARG A 63 4.64 4.40 -1.43
N LEU A 64 4.90 3.19 -0.99
CA LEU A 64 4.50 2.70 0.33
C LEU A 64 5.74 2.50 1.18
N GLY A 65 5.57 2.65 2.49
CA GLY A 65 6.63 2.42 3.45
C GLY A 65 6.13 1.75 4.70
N LEU A 66 7.00 1.05 5.39
CA LEU A 66 6.68 0.37 6.66
C LEU A 66 7.50 0.96 7.79
N LEU A 67 6.82 1.17 8.91
CA LEU A 67 7.44 1.55 10.18
C LEU A 67 7.43 0.35 11.11
N GLY A 68 8.54 0.13 11.82
CA GLY A 68 8.63 -0.94 12.80
C GLY A 68 7.89 -0.62 14.11
N ASP A 69 7.72 -1.65 14.95
CA ASP A 69 7.01 -1.54 16.23
C ASP A 69 7.75 -0.65 17.24
N ASP A 70 9.06 -0.58 17.16
CA ASP A 70 9.92 0.24 18.01
C ASP A 70 10.00 1.68 17.52
N GLN A 71 8.84 2.26 17.24
CA GLN A 71 8.72 3.60 16.64
C GLN A 71 9.40 4.66 17.51
N MET A 72 10.48 5.20 16.99
CA MET A 72 11.07 6.43 17.50
C MET A 72 10.35 7.63 16.86
N PRO A 73 10.22 8.77 17.56
CA PRO A 73 9.60 9.97 16.96
C PRO A 73 10.24 10.41 15.65
N THR A 74 11.48 10.00 15.42
CA THR A 74 12.28 10.33 14.24
C THR A 74 12.40 9.15 13.27
N ALA A 75 11.59 8.10 13.45
CA ALA A 75 11.69 6.91 12.60
C ALA A 75 11.39 7.24 11.13
N ILE A 76 12.26 6.75 10.26
CA ILE A 76 12.07 6.84 8.81
C ILE A 76 11.53 5.49 8.35
N PRO A 77 10.43 5.47 7.58
CA PRO A 77 9.90 4.21 7.08
C PRO A 77 10.86 3.56 6.09
N ILE A 78 10.82 2.24 6.02
CA ILE A 78 11.43 1.51 4.91
C ILE A 78 10.51 1.69 3.71
N ILE A 79 11.01 2.39 2.69
CA ILE A 79 10.23 2.78 1.51
C ILE A 79 10.50 1.79 0.40
N PHE A 80 9.43 1.23 -0.14
CA PHE A 80 9.48 0.33 -1.28
C PHE A 80 9.55 1.12 -2.59
N ALA A 81 9.85 0.44 -3.68
CA ALA A 81 9.84 1.01 -5.02
C ALA A 81 8.43 1.54 -5.37
N GLU A 82 8.33 2.35 -6.42
CA GLU A 82 7.04 2.84 -6.91
C GLU A 82 6.08 1.68 -7.16
N THR A 83 4.86 1.86 -6.70
CA THR A 83 3.78 0.88 -6.87
C THR A 83 2.72 1.49 -7.78
N ILE A 84 2.24 0.69 -8.73
CA ILE A 84 1.05 1.01 -9.51
C ILE A 84 -0.12 0.30 -8.84
N GLY A 85 -1.05 1.06 -8.31
CA GLY A 85 -2.19 0.51 -7.57
C GLY A 85 -3.51 1.16 -7.95
N PHE A 86 -4.56 0.73 -7.27
CA PHE A 86 -5.95 1.05 -7.60
C PHE A 86 -6.66 1.65 -6.41
N VAL A 87 -7.87 2.15 -6.62
CA VAL A 87 -8.68 2.77 -5.57
C VAL A 87 -9.68 1.76 -5.01
N ILE A 88 -9.77 1.70 -3.68
CA ILE A 88 -10.78 0.93 -2.97
C ILE A 88 -12.13 1.62 -3.18
N ASP A 89 -13.10 0.90 -3.77
CA ASP A 89 -14.40 1.45 -4.14
C ASP A 89 -15.36 1.61 -2.96
N GLN A 90 -15.15 0.88 -1.87
CA GLN A 90 -16.05 0.87 -0.73
C GLN A 90 -15.36 1.40 0.52
N ALA A 91 -16.14 2.07 1.38
CA ALA A 91 -15.67 2.46 2.69
C ALA A 91 -15.34 1.21 3.51
N SER A 92 -14.17 1.21 4.13
CA SER A 92 -13.68 0.11 4.94
C SER A 92 -12.95 0.68 6.16
N GLY A 93 -12.60 -0.18 7.12
CA GLY A 93 -11.86 0.22 8.30
C GLY A 93 -10.38 0.48 8.05
N PHE A 94 -9.94 0.49 6.80
CA PHE A 94 -8.54 0.71 6.41
C PHE A 94 -8.47 1.60 5.17
N ASP A 95 -7.34 2.26 4.98
CA ASP A 95 -7.10 3.16 3.84
C ASP A 95 -6.13 2.58 2.81
N VAL A 96 -5.40 1.53 3.15
CA VAL A 96 -4.46 0.84 2.27
C VAL A 96 -4.73 -0.67 2.33
N LEU A 97 -4.80 -1.31 1.17
CA LEU A 97 -4.78 -2.76 1.06
C LEU A 97 -3.43 -3.15 0.49
N LEU A 98 -2.66 -3.89 1.27
CA LEU A 98 -1.29 -4.27 0.93
C LEU A 98 -1.31 -5.63 0.24
N GLY A 99 -1.04 -5.64 -1.04
CA GLY A 99 -1.03 -6.85 -1.86
C GLY A 99 0.35 -7.49 -1.97
N MET A 100 0.44 -8.54 -2.77
CA MET A 100 1.67 -9.31 -2.96
C MET A 100 2.76 -8.52 -3.69
N ASP A 101 2.42 -7.45 -4.39
CA ASP A 101 3.41 -6.56 -4.99
C ASP A 101 4.38 -5.96 -3.96
N VAL A 102 3.90 -5.73 -2.74
CA VAL A 102 4.73 -5.24 -1.62
C VAL A 102 5.08 -6.38 -0.67
N LEU A 103 4.12 -7.24 -0.31
CA LEU A 103 4.36 -8.33 0.64
C LEU A 103 5.47 -9.28 0.19
N SER A 104 5.65 -9.47 -1.12
CA SER A 104 6.73 -10.29 -1.67
C SER A 104 8.13 -9.72 -1.42
N GLU A 105 8.23 -8.44 -1.05
CA GLU A 105 9.48 -7.79 -0.65
C GLU A 105 9.75 -7.91 0.85
N THR A 106 8.93 -8.68 1.55
CA THR A 106 9.00 -8.85 3.01
C THR A 106 9.01 -10.32 3.37
N ASP A 107 9.40 -10.62 4.62
CA ASP A 107 9.21 -11.93 5.22
C ASP A 107 7.97 -11.90 6.10
N PHE A 108 6.89 -12.49 5.63
CA PHE A 108 5.61 -12.56 6.32
C PHE A 108 5.37 -13.96 6.87
N SER A 109 5.07 -14.06 8.17
CA SER A 109 4.76 -15.32 8.84
C SER A 109 3.47 -15.21 9.65
N MET A 110 2.63 -16.23 9.57
CA MET A 110 1.40 -16.32 10.33
C MET A 110 1.42 -17.61 11.15
N TYR A 111 1.08 -17.50 12.42
CA TYR A 111 1.09 -18.62 13.36
C TYR A 111 -0.32 -19.10 13.68
N ARG A 112 -0.42 -20.38 14.10
CA ARG A 112 -1.71 -21.02 14.38
C ARG A 112 -2.52 -20.30 15.46
N ASP A 113 -1.87 -19.64 16.40
CA ASP A 113 -2.52 -18.91 17.51
C ASP A 113 -3.00 -17.51 17.11
N GLY A 114 -2.90 -17.15 15.83
CA GLY A 114 -3.32 -15.85 15.31
C GLY A 114 -2.23 -14.78 15.33
N ARG A 115 -1.06 -15.06 15.92
CA ARG A 115 0.07 -14.13 15.83
C ARG A 115 0.62 -14.11 14.42
N TRP A 116 1.19 -12.98 14.05
CA TRP A 116 1.87 -12.82 12.76
C TRP A 116 3.08 -11.91 12.91
N THR A 117 4.04 -12.08 12.00
CA THR A 117 5.21 -11.22 11.92
C THR A 117 5.42 -10.77 10.49
N LEU A 118 5.89 -9.54 10.33
CA LEU A 118 6.29 -8.97 9.05
C LEU A 118 7.69 -8.37 9.24
N LYS A 119 8.68 -8.97 8.58
CA LYS A 119 10.06 -8.48 8.62
C LYS A 119 10.39 -7.79 7.31
N PHE A 120 11.00 -6.63 7.39
CA PHE A 120 11.35 -5.80 6.24
C PHE A 120 12.61 -4.99 6.53
N GLY A 121 13.26 -4.58 5.46
CA GLY A 121 14.49 -3.79 5.56
C GLY A 121 15.70 -4.42 4.91
#